data_2a106ac6ff612f4383545aa6186fad85
#
_entry.id   2a106ac6ff612f4383545aa6186fad85
#
_cell.length_a   1.000
_cell.length_b   1.000
_cell.length_c   1.000
_cell.angle_alpha   90.00
_cell.angle_beta   90.00
_cell.angle_gamma   90.00
#
_symmetry.space_group_name_H-M   'P 1'
#
loop_
_entity.id
_entity.type
_entity.pdbx_description
1 polymer ?
#
loop_
_entity_poly.entity_id
_entity_poly.type
_entity_poly.pdbx_seq_one_letter_code
_entity_poly.pdbx_strand_id
1 'polypeptide(L)'
;MDNYEILETIHKSKTGETIVFKVKEKNKKTCDKVYALKLIGELNNRFQKLMFKREVDALKTLNSCNGIVKIRDYVLNAEFDGKNDCGLILLDYVGGTNLEEVELNQFSQIEKYELCLKIFKAIEEAHNNNVLHRDIKPSNIMYNVETKEVKIIDFGTSKIKSIVEQETTLPFYSQNFSAPEVVKGNSTTEASDIYSLGAVMFFVLFNMLPNGTKMICKTMDDLGTTEILKNLISKMVAEEPENRFQELAPVIDIVEDLIGDNKPQKDTYLCSVDIKKVELFKENFINRK
;
A
#
# COMPACT_ATOMS: atom_id res chain seq x y z
N MET A 1 -0.94 26.70 -11.20
CA MET A 1 0.21 25.78 -11.21
C MET A 1 1.45 26.34 -11.88
N ASP A 2 1.38 27.58 -12.39
CA ASP A 2 2.48 28.25 -13.08
C ASP A 2 3.75 28.47 -12.24
N ASN A 3 3.62 28.32 -10.93
CA ASN A 3 4.71 28.47 -9.96
C ASN A 3 5.62 27.25 -9.82
N TYR A 4 5.31 26.13 -10.48
CA TYR A 4 6.06 24.89 -10.37
C TYR A 4 6.76 24.54 -11.69
N GLU A 5 7.98 24.03 -11.58
CA GLU A 5 8.77 23.46 -12.68
C GLU A 5 8.70 21.93 -12.56
N ILE A 6 8.37 21.25 -13.67
CA ILE A 6 8.41 19.80 -13.75
C ILE A 6 9.87 19.37 -13.93
N LEU A 7 10.36 18.55 -13.01
CA LEU A 7 11.71 18.00 -13.05
C LEU A 7 11.75 16.65 -13.79
N GLU A 8 10.81 15.76 -13.46
CA GLU A 8 10.72 14.43 -14.07
C GLU A 8 9.31 13.83 -13.91
N THR A 9 8.97 12.86 -14.74
CA THR A 9 7.78 12.03 -14.57
C THR A 9 8.15 10.81 -13.74
N ILE A 10 7.56 10.67 -12.56
CA ILE A 10 7.84 9.55 -11.64
C ILE A 10 6.85 8.39 -11.77
N HIS A 11 5.65 8.64 -12.27
CA HIS A 11 4.67 7.58 -12.54
C HIS A 11 3.72 7.99 -13.66
N LYS A 12 3.31 7.01 -14.46
CA LYS A 12 2.24 7.15 -15.45
C LYS A 12 1.40 5.88 -15.45
N SER A 13 0.09 6.02 -15.22
CA SER A 13 -0.84 4.89 -15.30
C SER A 13 -0.87 4.30 -16.72
N LYS A 14 -1.22 3.02 -16.85
CA LYS A 14 -1.31 2.34 -18.16
C LYS A 14 -2.30 3.02 -19.11
N THR A 15 -3.40 3.55 -18.58
CA THR A 15 -4.39 4.32 -19.36
C THR A 15 -3.94 5.75 -19.67
N GLY A 16 -2.89 6.25 -19.00
CA GLY A 16 -2.44 7.63 -19.10
C GLY A 16 -3.34 8.65 -18.41
N GLU A 17 -4.37 8.19 -17.69
CA GLU A 17 -5.32 9.08 -16.98
C GLU A 17 -4.71 9.68 -15.71
N THR A 18 -3.76 8.99 -15.09
CA THR A 18 -3.03 9.51 -13.92
C THR A 18 -1.55 9.59 -14.24
N ILE A 19 -0.97 10.76 -14.01
CA ILE A 19 0.47 11.00 -14.15
C ILE A 19 0.95 11.67 -12.87
N VAL A 20 2.11 11.27 -12.36
CA VAL A 20 2.75 11.90 -11.21
C VAL A 20 4.09 12.47 -11.64
N PHE A 21 4.26 13.76 -11.40
CA PHE A 21 5.49 14.49 -11.68
C PHE A 21 6.21 14.85 -10.39
N LYS A 22 7.52 14.82 -10.42
CA LYS A 22 8.35 15.50 -9.43
C LYS A 22 8.49 16.95 -9.84
N VAL A 23 8.17 17.86 -8.96
CA VAL A 23 8.14 19.29 -9.25
C VAL A 23 8.88 20.10 -8.19
N LYS A 24 9.38 21.28 -8.59
CA LYS A 24 10.03 22.26 -7.73
C LYS A 24 9.34 23.62 -7.87
N GLU A 25 9.26 24.41 -6.79
CA GLU A 25 8.71 25.75 -6.81
C GLU A 25 9.70 26.75 -7.48
N LYS A 26 9.27 27.45 -8.55
CA LYS A 26 10.13 28.32 -9.40
C LYS A 26 10.73 29.52 -8.65
N ASN A 27 10.05 30.08 -7.68
CA ASN A 27 10.36 31.41 -7.12
C ASN A 27 11.03 31.41 -5.74
N LYS A 28 11.30 30.24 -5.15
CA LYS A 28 12.01 30.15 -3.86
C LYS A 28 13.49 29.89 -4.07
N LYS A 29 14.28 30.99 -4.14
CA LYS A 29 15.76 30.95 -4.29
C LYS A 29 16.51 30.22 -3.15
N THR A 30 15.83 29.82 -2.08
CA THR A 30 16.45 29.28 -0.86
C THR A 30 15.92 27.92 -0.42
N CYS A 31 14.98 27.32 -1.15
CA CYS A 31 14.40 26.04 -0.74
C CYS A 31 14.46 25.02 -1.89
N ASP A 32 15.34 24.03 -1.75
CA ASP A 32 15.41 22.89 -2.68
C ASP A 32 14.29 21.87 -2.47
N LYS A 33 13.19 22.29 -1.82
CA LYS A 33 12.07 21.41 -1.54
C LYS A 33 11.38 20.99 -2.83
N VAL A 34 11.26 19.68 -2.99
CA VAL A 34 10.56 19.05 -4.09
C VAL A 34 9.19 18.52 -3.62
N TYR A 35 8.26 18.41 -4.56
CA TYR A 35 6.89 17.95 -4.35
C TYR A 35 6.54 16.91 -5.40
N ALA A 36 5.49 16.13 -5.14
CA ALA A 36 4.85 15.28 -6.14
C ALA A 36 3.56 15.95 -6.61
N LEU A 37 3.44 16.18 -7.92
CA LEU A 37 2.23 16.70 -8.55
C LEU A 37 1.49 15.55 -9.23
N LYS A 38 0.38 15.10 -8.65
CA LYS A 38 -0.51 14.09 -9.22
C LYS A 38 -1.50 14.79 -10.15
N LEU A 39 -1.40 14.51 -11.43
CA LEU A 39 -2.37 14.89 -12.45
C LEU A 39 -3.36 13.74 -12.63
N ILE A 40 -4.63 14.02 -12.49
CA ILE A 40 -5.73 13.14 -12.85
C ILE A 40 -6.37 13.75 -14.08
N GLY A 41 -6.41 13.00 -15.17
CA GLY A 41 -6.89 13.47 -16.47
C GLY A 41 -8.34 13.94 -16.44
N GLU A 42 -8.88 14.26 -17.59
CA GLU A 42 -10.17 14.91 -17.76
C GLU A 42 -11.29 14.34 -16.87
N LEU A 43 -11.75 15.15 -15.92
CA LEU A 43 -12.84 14.80 -14.99
C LEU A 43 -14.18 15.13 -15.65
N ASN A 44 -14.55 14.38 -16.69
CA ASN A 44 -15.63 14.71 -17.62
C ASN A 44 -17.05 14.53 -17.03
N ASN A 45 -17.17 13.87 -15.88
CA ASN A 45 -18.47 13.62 -15.29
C ASN A 45 -18.52 13.90 -13.78
N ARG A 46 -19.74 14.03 -13.24
CA ARG A 46 -19.99 14.31 -11.82
C ARG A 46 -19.38 13.25 -10.89
N PHE A 47 -19.34 12.00 -11.32
CA PHE A 47 -18.82 10.90 -10.52
C PHE A 47 -17.29 11.01 -10.37
N GLN A 48 -16.54 11.26 -11.45
CA GLN A 48 -15.09 11.46 -11.41
C GLN A 48 -14.73 12.67 -10.54
N LYS A 49 -15.45 13.80 -10.66
CA LYS A 49 -15.27 14.99 -9.81
C LYS A 49 -15.53 14.68 -8.33
N LEU A 50 -16.56 13.87 -8.04
CA LEU A 50 -16.85 13.44 -6.67
C LEU A 50 -15.73 12.57 -6.09
N MET A 51 -15.17 11.65 -6.87
CA MET A 51 -14.10 10.78 -6.42
C MET A 51 -12.80 11.56 -6.18
N PHE A 52 -12.47 12.50 -7.06
CA PHE A 52 -11.37 13.43 -6.84
C PHE A 52 -11.52 14.20 -5.51
N LYS A 53 -12.71 14.76 -5.25
CA LYS A 53 -12.99 15.45 -3.98
C LYS A 53 -12.83 14.54 -2.78
N ARG A 54 -13.32 13.29 -2.84
CA ARG A 54 -13.17 12.31 -1.77
C ARG A 54 -11.70 11.97 -1.46
N GLU A 55 -10.87 11.84 -2.49
CA GLU A 55 -9.42 11.64 -2.31
C GLU A 55 -8.79 12.85 -1.62
N VAL A 56 -9.11 14.06 -2.07
CA VAL A 56 -8.63 15.31 -1.46
C VAL A 56 -9.09 15.43 0.00
N ASP A 57 -10.36 15.13 0.28
CA ASP A 57 -10.93 15.22 1.64
C ASP A 57 -10.27 14.19 2.58
N ALA A 58 -10.06 12.96 2.11
CA ALA A 58 -9.34 11.92 2.86
C ALA A 58 -7.90 12.37 3.18
N LEU A 59 -7.15 12.84 2.20
CA LEU A 59 -5.78 13.33 2.39
C LEU A 59 -5.71 14.53 3.34
N LYS A 60 -6.68 15.45 3.28
CA LYS A 60 -6.78 16.57 4.22
C LYS A 60 -7.05 16.11 5.65
N THR A 61 -7.99 15.18 5.83
CA THR A 61 -8.30 14.57 7.12
C THR A 61 -7.06 13.92 7.73
N LEU A 62 -6.27 13.24 6.92
CA LEU A 62 -5.07 12.49 7.33
C LEU A 62 -3.79 13.35 7.32
N ASN A 63 -3.88 14.66 7.10
CA ASN A 63 -2.70 15.50 6.93
C ASN A 63 -1.82 15.63 8.20
N SER A 64 -2.34 15.28 9.37
CA SER A 64 -1.57 15.19 10.64
C SER A 64 -0.90 13.82 10.83
N CYS A 65 -1.36 12.75 10.18
CA CYS A 65 -0.88 11.37 10.35
C CYS A 65 0.51 11.19 9.73
N ASN A 66 1.49 10.73 10.50
CA ASN A 66 2.88 10.69 10.06
C ASN A 66 3.17 9.64 8.99
N GLY A 67 2.50 8.48 9.04
CA GLY A 67 2.66 7.37 8.09
C GLY A 67 1.99 7.60 6.73
N ILE A 68 1.38 8.77 6.49
CA ILE A 68 0.60 9.07 5.28
C ILE A 68 1.20 10.25 4.55
N VAL A 69 1.13 10.23 3.21
CA VAL A 69 1.60 11.32 2.36
C VAL A 69 0.82 12.61 2.66
N LYS A 70 1.50 13.75 2.71
CA LYS A 70 0.88 15.03 3.04
C LYS A 70 0.40 15.76 1.80
N ILE A 71 -0.88 16.21 1.83
CA ILE A 71 -1.40 17.12 0.81
C ILE A 71 -0.98 18.56 1.12
N ARG A 72 -0.58 19.30 0.08
CA ARG A 72 -0.19 20.71 0.16
C ARG A 72 -1.20 21.63 -0.49
N ASP A 73 -1.66 21.25 -1.67
CA ASP A 73 -2.64 22.01 -2.43
C ASP A 73 -3.36 21.12 -3.43
N TYR A 74 -4.45 21.60 -4.01
CA TYR A 74 -5.16 20.93 -5.08
C TYR A 74 -5.91 21.91 -5.96
N VAL A 75 -6.13 21.53 -7.21
CA VAL A 75 -6.95 22.29 -8.16
C VAL A 75 -7.92 21.33 -8.85
N LEU A 76 -9.20 21.67 -8.82
CA LEU A 76 -10.24 21.00 -9.60
C LEU A 76 -10.55 21.88 -10.83
N ASN A 77 -10.79 21.26 -11.97
CA ASN A 77 -11.01 21.91 -13.27
C ASN A 77 -9.79 22.73 -13.75
N ALA A 78 -8.62 22.15 -13.61
CA ALA A 78 -7.38 22.74 -14.15
C ALA A 78 -7.29 22.51 -15.66
N GLU A 79 -6.60 23.42 -16.35
CA GLU A 79 -6.08 23.17 -17.68
C GLU A 79 -4.63 22.68 -17.57
N PHE A 80 -4.31 21.58 -18.26
CA PHE A 80 -2.97 21.01 -18.26
C PHE A 80 -2.67 20.38 -19.61
N ASP A 81 -1.60 20.84 -20.26
CA ASP A 81 -1.14 20.33 -21.57
C ASP A 81 -2.25 20.26 -22.62
N GLY A 82 -3.04 21.34 -22.72
CA GLY A 82 -4.17 21.45 -23.66
C GLY A 82 -5.42 20.62 -23.31
N LYS A 83 -5.42 19.92 -22.16
CA LYS A 83 -6.58 19.22 -21.60
C LYS A 83 -7.26 20.09 -20.57
N ASN A 84 -8.58 20.19 -20.67
CA ASN A 84 -9.40 20.92 -19.71
C ASN A 84 -9.97 19.98 -18.63
N ASP A 85 -10.54 20.57 -17.58
CA ASP A 85 -11.20 19.83 -16.49
C ASP A 85 -10.32 18.77 -15.78
N CYS A 86 -9.00 18.97 -15.76
CA CYS A 86 -8.09 18.09 -15.02
C CYS A 86 -8.18 18.32 -13.51
N GLY A 87 -7.91 17.26 -12.73
CA GLY A 87 -7.64 17.33 -11.30
C GLY A 87 -6.15 17.35 -11.01
N LEU A 88 -5.69 18.27 -10.17
CA LEU A 88 -4.29 18.36 -9.75
C LEU A 88 -4.22 18.28 -8.23
N ILE A 89 -3.35 17.43 -7.71
CA ILE A 89 -3.07 17.32 -6.27
C ILE A 89 -1.57 17.50 -6.06
N LEU A 90 -1.18 18.47 -5.24
CA LEU A 90 0.19 18.70 -4.82
C LEU A 90 0.44 18.01 -3.49
N LEU A 91 1.39 17.10 -3.46
CA LEU A 91 1.77 16.29 -2.31
C LEU A 91 3.22 16.57 -1.91
N ASP A 92 3.57 16.30 -0.65
CA ASP A 92 4.99 16.18 -0.30
C ASP A 92 5.61 15.06 -1.13
N TYR A 93 6.82 15.32 -1.64
CA TYR A 93 7.59 14.27 -2.30
C TYR A 93 8.09 13.26 -1.27
N VAL A 94 7.77 12.01 -1.49
CA VAL A 94 8.24 10.90 -0.66
C VAL A 94 9.47 10.29 -1.33
N GLY A 95 10.61 10.37 -0.66
CA GLY A 95 11.84 9.69 -1.11
C GLY A 95 11.76 8.18 -0.90
N GLY A 96 12.56 7.43 -1.64
CA GLY A 96 12.55 5.96 -1.62
C GLY A 96 11.82 5.37 -2.82
N THR A 97 11.48 4.09 -2.72
CA THR A 97 10.80 3.32 -3.78
C THR A 97 9.49 2.74 -3.26
N ASN A 98 8.62 2.31 -4.16
CA ASN A 98 7.45 1.55 -3.74
C ASN A 98 7.88 0.15 -3.25
N LEU A 99 7.06 -0.45 -2.39
CA LEU A 99 7.41 -1.70 -1.73
C LEU A 99 7.55 -2.90 -2.70
N GLU A 100 7.01 -2.81 -3.93
CA GLU A 100 7.19 -3.83 -4.97
C GLU A 100 8.64 -3.89 -5.47
N GLU A 101 9.36 -2.76 -5.41
CA GLU A 101 10.73 -2.60 -5.90
C GLU A 101 11.78 -2.78 -4.79
N VAL A 102 11.35 -2.94 -3.54
CA VAL A 102 12.26 -3.12 -2.40
C VAL A 102 12.83 -4.54 -2.38
N GLU A 103 14.15 -4.68 -2.24
CA GLU A 103 14.86 -5.96 -2.13
C GLU A 103 14.63 -6.61 -0.76
N LEU A 104 13.42 -7.12 -0.51
CA LEU A 104 12.98 -7.69 0.77
C LEU A 104 13.81 -8.90 1.24
N ASN A 105 14.52 -9.57 0.35
CA ASN A 105 15.39 -10.69 0.71
C ASN A 105 16.61 -10.26 1.55
N GLN A 106 16.99 -8.98 1.49
CA GLN A 106 18.11 -8.43 2.26
C GLN A 106 17.72 -8.09 3.71
N PHE A 107 16.43 -8.11 4.03
CA PHE A 107 15.90 -7.72 5.34
C PHE A 107 15.91 -8.92 6.27
N SER A 108 16.37 -8.70 7.50
CA SER A 108 16.18 -9.64 8.60
C SER A 108 14.69 -9.81 8.91
N GLN A 109 14.34 -10.88 9.60
CA GLN A 109 12.97 -11.13 10.04
C GLN A 109 12.41 -9.98 10.89
N ILE A 110 13.22 -9.43 11.78
CA ILE A 110 12.86 -8.29 12.64
C ILE A 110 12.55 -7.05 11.78
N GLU A 111 13.41 -6.72 10.82
CA GLU A 111 13.20 -5.57 9.93
C GLU A 111 11.91 -5.72 9.12
N LYS A 112 11.55 -6.94 8.71
CA LYS A 112 10.27 -7.21 8.03
C LYS A 112 9.08 -6.99 8.96
N TYR A 113 9.15 -7.42 10.22
CA TYR A 113 8.10 -7.14 11.21
C TYR A 113 7.99 -5.65 11.52
N GLU A 114 9.11 -4.95 11.70
CA GLU A 114 9.13 -3.50 11.92
C GLU A 114 8.52 -2.72 10.73
N LEU A 115 8.78 -3.17 9.50
CA LEU A 115 8.18 -2.61 8.30
C LEU A 115 6.66 -2.82 8.30
N CYS A 116 6.19 -4.04 8.57
CA CYS A 116 4.75 -4.34 8.70
C CYS A 116 4.10 -3.51 9.81
N LEU A 117 4.75 -3.40 10.96
CA LEU A 117 4.25 -2.61 12.10
C LEU A 117 4.04 -1.13 11.72
N LYS A 118 4.99 -0.52 11.00
CA LYS A 118 4.86 0.86 10.54
C LYS A 118 3.69 1.04 9.56
N ILE A 119 3.50 0.07 8.64
CA ILE A 119 2.38 0.06 7.70
C ILE A 119 1.05 -0.05 8.47
N PHE A 120 0.95 -0.96 9.44
CA PHE A 120 -0.26 -1.19 10.22
C PHE A 120 -0.64 0.03 11.05
N LYS A 121 0.33 0.64 11.75
CA LYS A 121 0.10 1.88 12.51
C LYS A 121 -0.36 3.04 11.63
N ALA A 122 0.17 3.16 10.42
CA ALA A 122 -0.27 4.20 9.48
C ALA A 122 -1.73 4.00 9.03
N ILE A 123 -2.16 2.76 8.80
CA ILE A 123 -3.56 2.45 8.44
C ILE A 123 -4.48 2.54 9.66
N GLU A 124 -4.02 2.15 10.86
CA GLU A 124 -4.78 2.35 12.10
C GLU A 124 -5.07 3.84 12.34
N GLU A 125 -4.08 4.73 12.14
CA GLU A 125 -4.30 6.17 12.20
C GLU A 125 -5.38 6.64 11.20
N ALA A 126 -5.41 6.05 9.98
CA ALA A 126 -6.45 6.35 9.00
C ALA A 126 -7.84 5.88 9.47
N HIS A 127 -7.95 4.64 9.98
CA HIS A 127 -9.19 4.07 10.51
C HIS A 127 -9.72 4.89 11.70
N ASN A 128 -8.84 5.31 12.62
CA ASN A 128 -9.19 6.18 13.76
C ASN A 128 -9.74 7.55 13.33
N ASN A 129 -9.42 7.99 12.10
CA ASN A 129 -9.98 9.17 11.46
C ASN A 129 -11.17 8.87 10.52
N ASN A 130 -11.76 7.67 10.60
CA ASN A 130 -12.84 7.18 9.75
C ASN A 130 -12.53 7.18 8.25
N VAL A 131 -11.27 6.98 7.88
CA VAL A 131 -10.83 6.90 6.49
C VAL A 131 -10.37 5.47 6.18
N LEU A 132 -11.03 4.82 5.21
CA LEU A 132 -10.61 3.54 4.66
C LEU A 132 -9.74 3.74 3.43
N HIS A 133 -8.67 2.97 3.30
CA HIS A 133 -7.75 3.07 2.17
C HIS A 133 -8.30 2.41 0.91
N ARG A 134 -8.84 1.20 1.02
CA ARG A 134 -9.52 0.42 -0.03
C ARG A 134 -8.68 -0.13 -1.17
N ASP A 135 -7.41 0.24 -1.27
CA ASP A 135 -6.47 -0.27 -2.28
C ASP A 135 -5.06 -0.44 -1.69
N ILE A 136 -4.98 -1.12 -0.53
CA ILE A 136 -3.70 -1.40 0.12
C ILE A 136 -2.98 -2.49 -0.67
N LYS A 137 -1.78 -2.14 -1.17
CA LYS A 137 -0.89 -3.02 -1.92
C LYS A 137 0.52 -2.46 -1.92
N PRO A 138 1.55 -3.27 -2.25
CA PRO A 138 2.95 -2.83 -2.23
C PRO A 138 3.23 -1.58 -3.06
N SER A 139 2.61 -1.42 -4.24
CA SER A 139 2.80 -0.21 -5.08
C SER A 139 2.24 1.08 -4.48
N ASN A 140 1.34 0.99 -3.48
CA ASN A 140 0.78 2.16 -2.77
C ASN A 140 1.49 2.42 -1.42
N ILE A 141 2.59 1.72 -1.16
CA ILE A 141 3.40 1.86 0.06
C ILE A 141 4.81 2.27 -0.36
N MET A 142 5.19 3.50 -0.04
CA MET A 142 6.55 3.99 -0.27
C MET A 142 7.42 3.65 0.94
N TYR A 143 8.62 3.16 0.68
CA TYR A 143 9.62 2.86 1.70
C TYR A 143 10.96 3.48 1.36
N ASN A 144 11.52 4.19 2.31
CA ASN A 144 12.88 4.71 2.23
C ASN A 144 13.81 3.79 3.04
N VAL A 145 14.69 3.08 2.34
CA VAL A 145 15.61 2.11 2.96
C VAL A 145 16.61 2.77 3.92
N GLU A 146 17.05 4.00 3.61
CA GLU A 146 18.04 4.74 4.41
C GLU A 146 17.43 5.26 5.72
N THR A 147 16.26 5.90 5.64
CA THR A 147 15.58 6.48 6.81
C THR A 147 14.63 5.50 7.50
N LYS A 148 14.38 4.35 6.88
CA LYS A 148 13.37 3.36 7.30
C LYS A 148 11.96 3.96 7.43
N GLU A 149 11.67 5.02 6.70
CA GLU A 149 10.37 5.69 6.68
C GLU A 149 9.40 4.96 5.76
N VAL A 150 8.15 4.83 6.23
CA VAL A 150 7.02 4.32 5.45
C VAL A 150 6.06 5.48 5.19
N LYS A 151 5.54 5.58 3.97
CA LYS A 151 4.44 6.47 3.62
C LYS A 151 3.41 5.73 2.77
N ILE A 152 2.18 5.73 3.25
CA ILE A 152 1.04 5.25 2.47
C ILE A 152 0.60 6.35 1.50
N ILE A 153 0.37 5.97 0.27
CA ILE A 153 -0.04 6.88 -0.81
C ILE A 153 -1.35 6.39 -1.45
N ASP A 154 -2.00 7.26 -2.20
CA ASP A 154 -3.13 6.94 -3.09
C ASP A 154 -4.43 6.53 -2.40
N PHE A 155 -4.99 7.42 -1.58
CA PHE A 155 -6.27 7.24 -0.89
C PHE A 155 -7.47 7.51 -1.82
N GLY A 156 -8.31 6.53 -2.04
CA GLY A 156 -9.71 6.78 -2.45
C GLY A 156 -10.09 6.68 -3.93
N THR A 157 -9.17 6.36 -4.85
CA THR A 157 -9.50 6.22 -6.28
C THR A 157 -9.95 4.81 -6.71
N SER A 158 -9.78 3.82 -5.86
CA SER A 158 -9.96 2.40 -6.20
C SER A 158 -11.37 2.02 -6.68
N LYS A 159 -12.43 2.69 -6.24
CA LYS A 159 -13.80 2.39 -6.69
C LYS A 159 -14.08 2.77 -8.16
N ILE A 160 -13.38 3.74 -8.73
CA ILE A 160 -13.54 4.11 -10.15
C ILE A 160 -12.93 3.02 -11.04
N LYS A 161 -11.72 2.57 -10.68
CA LYS A 161 -11.04 1.49 -11.40
C LYS A 161 -11.89 0.23 -11.50
N SER A 162 -12.57 -0.20 -10.41
CA SER A 162 -13.35 -1.44 -10.40
C SER A 162 -14.57 -1.43 -11.34
N ILE A 163 -15.14 -0.27 -11.69
CA ILE A 163 -16.28 -0.17 -12.59
C ILE A 163 -15.84 -0.20 -14.07
N VAL A 164 -14.70 0.44 -14.39
CA VAL A 164 -14.14 0.48 -15.75
C VAL A 164 -13.39 -0.82 -16.08
N GLU A 165 -12.80 -1.44 -15.08
CA GLU A 165 -11.94 -2.61 -15.22
C GLU A 165 -12.69 -3.95 -15.29
N GLN A 166 -14.02 -3.97 -15.09
CA GLN A 166 -14.84 -5.15 -15.41
C GLN A 166 -14.90 -5.44 -16.91
N GLU A 167 -14.55 -4.47 -17.77
CA GLU A 167 -14.51 -4.63 -19.23
C GLU A 167 -13.09 -4.79 -19.81
N THR A 168 -12.03 -4.62 -19.00
CA THR A 168 -10.65 -4.77 -19.46
C THR A 168 -9.87 -5.71 -18.55
N THR A 169 -9.14 -6.65 -19.14
CA THR A 169 -8.21 -7.57 -18.45
C THR A 169 -7.25 -6.80 -17.53
N LEU A 170 -7.54 -6.82 -16.22
CA LEU A 170 -6.76 -6.17 -15.18
C LEU A 170 -5.34 -6.71 -15.07
N PRO A 171 -4.34 -5.88 -14.74
CA PRO A 171 -3.04 -6.39 -14.36
C PRO A 171 -3.19 -7.26 -13.11
N PHE A 172 -2.71 -8.47 -13.20
CA PHE A 172 -2.77 -9.58 -12.26
C PHE A 172 -2.42 -9.22 -10.79
N TYR A 173 -1.75 -8.10 -10.55
CA TYR A 173 -1.21 -7.71 -9.25
C TYR A 173 -2.22 -7.08 -8.29
N SER A 174 -3.15 -6.26 -8.76
CA SER A 174 -4.13 -5.60 -7.88
C SER A 174 -5.13 -6.58 -7.30
N GLN A 175 -5.50 -7.63 -8.03
CA GLN A 175 -6.47 -8.65 -7.55
C GLN A 175 -5.92 -9.47 -6.38
N ASN A 176 -4.60 -9.66 -6.29
CA ASN A 176 -3.98 -10.53 -5.30
C ASN A 176 -4.03 -9.97 -3.87
N PHE A 177 -4.12 -8.65 -3.71
CA PHE A 177 -4.15 -7.98 -2.40
C PHE A 177 -5.54 -7.57 -1.97
N SER A 178 -6.53 -7.60 -2.84
CA SER A 178 -7.89 -7.16 -2.56
C SER A 178 -8.71 -8.26 -1.88
N ALA A 179 -9.49 -7.85 -0.87
CA ALA A 179 -10.38 -8.75 -0.16
C ALA A 179 -11.47 -9.33 -1.09
N PRO A 180 -11.93 -10.59 -0.87
CA PRO A 180 -12.90 -11.25 -1.73
C PRO A 180 -14.21 -10.48 -1.91
N GLU A 181 -14.73 -9.84 -0.86
CA GLU A 181 -15.93 -9.01 -0.91
C GLU A 181 -15.73 -7.75 -1.77
N VAL A 182 -14.53 -7.17 -1.76
CA VAL A 182 -14.18 -6.00 -2.58
C VAL A 182 -14.15 -6.37 -4.06
N VAL A 183 -13.55 -7.52 -4.39
CA VAL A 183 -13.53 -8.06 -5.76
C VAL A 183 -14.95 -8.35 -6.26
N LYS A 184 -15.86 -8.80 -5.38
CA LYS A 184 -17.29 -9.04 -5.69
C LYS A 184 -18.10 -7.75 -5.77
N GLY A 185 -17.51 -6.57 -5.53
CA GLY A 185 -18.19 -5.28 -5.57
C GLY A 185 -19.05 -4.95 -4.34
N ASN A 186 -18.87 -5.68 -3.25
CA ASN A 186 -19.55 -5.43 -1.98
C ASN A 186 -18.95 -4.20 -1.24
N SER A 187 -19.58 -3.80 -0.14
CA SER A 187 -19.11 -2.69 0.68
C SER A 187 -17.75 -2.98 1.31
N THR A 188 -16.86 -2.01 1.26
CA THR A 188 -15.53 -2.05 1.91
C THR A 188 -15.65 -1.59 3.35
N THR A 189 -15.02 -2.31 4.28
CA THR A 189 -14.94 -2.01 5.71
C THR A 189 -13.48 -2.03 6.17
N GLU A 190 -13.22 -1.76 7.44
CA GLU A 190 -11.89 -1.93 8.03
C GLU A 190 -11.37 -3.36 7.88
N ALA A 191 -12.26 -4.36 8.01
CA ALA A 191 -11.90 -5.75 7.79
C ALA A 191 -11.43 -6.04 6.35
N SER A 192 -11.84 -5.24 5.36
CA SER A 192 -11.32 -5.34 3.98
C SER A 192 -9.89 -4.81 3.88
N ASP A 193 -9.57 -3.70 4.54
CA ASP A 193 -8.20 -3.18 4.62
C ASP A 193 -7.30 -4.15 5.42
N ILE A 194 -7.83 -4.78 6.48
CA ILE A 194 -7.10 -5.80 7.27
C ILE A 194 -6.74 -7.03 6.41
N TYR A 195 -7.64 -7.47 5.53
CA TYR A 195 -7.30 -8.53 4.56
C TYR A 195 -6.11 -8.12 3.68
N SER A 196 -6.18 -6.92 3.13
CA SER A 196 -5.12 -6.40 2.25
C SER A 196 -3.79 -6.26 2.99
N LEU A 197 -3.81 -5.84 4.27
CA LEU A 197 -2.63 -5.79 5.13
C LEU A 197 -2.06 -7.17 5.42
N GLY A 198 -2.89 -8.20 5.63
CA GLY A 198 -2.47 -9.58 5.78
C GLY A 198 -1.77 -10.11 4.52
N ALA A 199 -2.32 -9.78 3.34
CA ALA A 199 -1.72 -10.11 2.06
C ALA A 199 -0.37 -9.38 1.84
N VAL A 200 -0.28 -8.10 2.25
CA VAL A 200 0.98 -7.34 2.23
C VAL A 200 2.00 -7.92 3.21
N MET A 201 1.58 -8.29 4.42
CA MET A 201 2.46 -8.95 5.40
C MET A 201 3.02 -10.26 4.85
N PHE A 202 2.17 -11.09 4.24
CA PHE A 202 2.63 -12.31 3.55
C PHE A 202 3.67 -11.98 2.47
N PHE A 203 3.42 -10.98 1.62
CA PHE A 203 4.36 -10.53 0.60
C PHE A 203 5.69 -10.07 1.22
N VAL A 204 5.68 -9.26 2.26
CA VAL A 204 6.89 -8.76 2.93
C VAL A 204 7.72 -9.90 3.53
N LEU A 205 7.06 -10.84 4.20
CA LEU A 205 7.75 -11.91 4.92
C LEU A 205 8.34 -12.96 3.97
N PHE A 206 7.59 -13.38 2.96
CA PHE A 206 7.97 -14.48 2.08
C PHE A 206 8.47 -14.01 0.70
N ASN A 207 8.35 -12.71 0.39
CA ASN A 207 8.66 -12.15 -0.93
C ASN A 207 7.96 -12.94 -2.05
N MET A 208 6.70 -13.31 -1.83
CA MET A 208 5.86 -14.09 -2.74
C MET A 208 4.53 -13.36 -2.94
N LEU A 209 3.99 -13.41 -4.16
CA LEU A 209 2.68 -12.84 -4.43
C LEU A 209 1.59 -13.66 -3.73
N PRO A 210 0.72 -13.02 -2.93
CA PRO A 210 -0.45 -13.69 -2.38
C PRO A 210 -1.41 -14.05 -3.51
N ASN A 211 -2.02 -15.22 -3.44
CA ASN A 211 -3.00 -15.68 -4.44
C ASN A 211 -4.22 -16.29 -3.73
N GLY A 212 -4.89 -15.43 -2.98
CA GLY A 212 -6.06 -15.79 -2.18
C GLY A 212 -5.71 -16.56 -0.91
N THR A 213 -6.68 -16.62 0.01
CA THR A 213 -6.55 -17.17 1.37
C THR A 213 -5.99 -18.59 1.37
N LYS A 214 -6.54 -19.48 0.54
CA LYS A 214 -6.15 -20.91 0.50
C LYS A 214 -4.67 -21.09 0.13
N MET A 215 -4.18 -20.29 -0.83
CA MET A 215 -2.80 -20.40 -1.27
C MET A 215 -1.84 -19.82 -0.22
N ILE A 216 -2.19 -18.72 0.41
CA ILE A 216 -1.43 -18.13 1.52
C ILE A 216 -1.27 -19.17 2.66
N CYS A 217 -2.36 -19.74 3.13
CA CYS A 217 -2.34 -20.74 4.21
C CYS A 217 -1.51 -21.96 3.83
N LYS A 218 -1.72 -22.52 2.64
CA LYS A 218 -0.96 -23.69 2.16
C LYS A 218 0.55 -23.38 2.08
N THR A 219 0.92 -22.22 1.55
CA THR A 219 2.34 -21.82 1.45
C THR A 219 2.98 -21.72 2.84
N MET A 220 2.28 -21.16 3.83
CA MET A 220 2.78 -21.09 5.20
C MET A 220 2.95 -22.49 5.83
N ASP A 221 2.04 -23.43 5.55
CA ASP A 221 2.15 -24.83 5.98
C ASP A 221 3.37 -25.50 5.36
N ASP A 222 3.53 -25.38 4.04
CA ASP A 222 4.63 -26.00 3.28
C ASP A 222 6.02 -25.44 3.72
N LEU A 223 6.07 -24.18 4.16
CA LEU A 223 7.30 -23.53 4.65
C LEU A 223 7.58 -23.80 6.13
N GLY A 224 6.65 -24.42 6.86
CA GLY A 224 6.77 -24.68 8.30
C GLY A 224 6.79 -23.40 9.13
N THR A 225 5.93 -22.46 8.78
CA THR A 225 5.76 -21.19 9.49
C THR A 225 5.28 -21.43 10.93
N THR A 226 5.73 -20.62 11.89
CA THR A 226 5.28 -20.73 13.29
C THR A 226 3.77 -20.58 13.45
N GLU A 227 3.18 -21.29 14.39
CA GLU A 227 1.73 -21.25 14.63
C GLU A 227 1.22 -19.83 14.95
N ILE A 228 1.98 -19.02 15.68
CA ILE A 228 1.61 -17.62 15.99
C ILE A 228 1.46 -16.82 14.71
N LEU A 229 2.48 -16.84 13.84
CA LEU A 229 2.46 -16.09 12.58
C LEU A 229 1.42 -16.62 11.60
N LYS A 230 1.27 -17.95 11.54
CA LYS A 230 0.25 -18.61 10.72
C LYS A 230 -1.16 -18.23 11.15
N ASN A 231 -1.47 -18.28 12.46
CA ASN A 231 -2.76 -17.89 13.01
C ASN A 231 -3.05 -16.41 12.76
N LEU A 232 -2.06 -15.53 12.95
CA LEU A 232 -2.19 -14.10 12.67
C LEU A 232 -2.58 -13.85 11.21
N ILE A 233 -1.76 -14.29 10.26
CA ILE A 233 -1.99 -14.04 8.84
C ILE A 233 -3.27 -14.72 8.36
N SER A 234 -3.51 -15.98 8.72
CA SER A 234 -4.71 -16.72 8.31
C SER A 234 -5.99 -16.03 8.77
N LYS A 235 -5.99 -15.46 9.99
CA LYS A 235 -7.14 -14.70 10.51
C LYS A 235 -7.29 -13.36 9.78
N MET A 236 -6.20 -12.67 9.47
CA MET A 236 -6.27 -11.42 8.69
C MET A 236 -6.85 -11.66 7.29
N VAL A 237 -6.47 -12.75 6.61
CA VAL A 237 -6.90 -13.07 5.24
C VAL A 237 -8.06 -14.06 5.16
N ALA A 238 -8.85 -14.25 6.23
CA ALA A 238 -10.03 -15.12 6.19
C ALA A 238 -10.98 -14.68 5.05
N GLU A 239 -11.64 -15.65 4.39
CA GLU A 239 -12.52 -15.37 3.25
C GLU A 239 -13.67 -14.45 3.66
N GLU A 240 -14.33 -14.77 4.79
CA GLU A 240 -15.47 -14.01 5.30
C GLU A 240 -15.00 -12.88 6.23
N PRO A 241 -15.44 -11.63 6.01
CA PRO A 241 -15.01 -10.46 6.79
C PRO A 241 -15.22 -10.59 8.31
N GLU A 242 -16.31 -11.23 8.75
CA GLU A 242 -16.63 -11.44 10.16
C GLU A 242 -15.67 -12.39 10.88
N ASN A 243 -14.94 -13.22 10.14
CA ASN A 243 -13.92 -14.11 10.69
C ASN A 243 -12.54 -13.45 10.83
N ARG A 244 -12.39 -12.20 10.39
CA ARG A 244 -11.15 -11.41 10.49
C ARG A 244 -11.11 -10.64 11.81
N PHE A 245 -9.97 -10.00 12.06
CA PHE A 245 -9.92 -8.90 13.01
C PHE A 245 -10.83 -7.76 12.52
N GLN A 246 -11.53 -7.10 13.45
CA GLN A 246 -12.42 -5.98 13.12
C GLN A 246 -11.73 -4.63 13.32
N GLU A 247 -10.58 -4.61 14.00
CA GLU A 247 -9.73 -3.46 14.26
C GLU A 247 -8.25 -3.88 14.22
N LEU A 248 -7.33 -2.92 14.09
CA LEU A 248 -5.89 -3.21 13.93
C LEU A 248 -5.15 -3.35 15.26
N ALA A 249 -5.64 -2.80 16.36
CA ALA A 249 -4.94 -2.82 17.63
C ALA A 249 -4.48 -4.24 18.05
N PRO A 250 -5.32 -5.30 18.03
CA PRO A 250 -4.86 -6.66 18.36
C PRO A 250 -3.81 -7.22 17.38
N VAL A 251 -3.86 -6.81 16.11
CA VAL A 251 -2.86 -7.21 15.09
C VAL A 251 -1.50 -6.55 15.40
N ILE A 252 -1.52 -5.28 15.74
CA ILE A 252 -0.34 -4.49 16.13
C ILE A 252 0.32 -5.11 17.36
N ASP A 253 -0.45 -5.41 18.41
CA ASP A 253 0.05 -6.02 19.65
C ASP A 253 0.81 -7.33 19.35
N ILE A 254 0.21 -8.22 18.55
CA ILE A 254 0.86 -9.49 18.18
C ILE A 254 2.16 -9.26 17.40
N VAL A 255 2.21 -8.27 16.51
CA VAL A 255 3.44 -7.96 15.74
C VAL A 255 4.50 -7.33 16.65
N GLU A 256 4.13 -6.50 17.62
CA GLU A 256 5.05 -5.97 18.63
C GLU A 256 5.65 -7.08 19.50
N ASP A 257 4.85 -8.06 19.90
CA ASP A 257 5.31 -9.24 20.62
C ASP A 257 6.30 -10.05 19.76
N LEU A 258 6.00 -10.29 18.48
CA LEU A 258 6.92 -10.96 17.57
C LEU A 258 8.26 -10.23 17.40
N ILE A 259 8.27 -8.90 17.46
CA ILE A 259 9.50 -8.10 17.48
C ILE A 259 10.22 -8.25 18.81
N GLY A 260 9.48 -8.21 19.93
CA GLY A 260 10.03 -8.35 21.29
C GLY A 260 10.72 -9.69 21.51
N ASP A 261 10.09 -10.77 21.12
CA ASP A 261 10.62 -12.14 21.25
C ASP A 261 11.84 -12.39 20.35
N ASN A 262 11.96 -11.69 19.22
CA ASN A 262 13.08 -11.80 18.30
C ASN A 262 14.24 -10.83 18.59
N LYS A 263 14.14 -9.94 19.57
CA LYS A 263 15.31 -9.16 20.04
C LYS A 263 16.31 -10.14 20.66
N PRO A 264 17.62 -10.03 20.36
CA PRO A 264 18.60 -10.99 20.83
C PRO A 264 18.66 -10.99 22.36
N GLN A 265 17.87 -11.86 22.98
CA GLN A 265 18.18 -12.38 24.30
C GLN A 265 19.29 -13.42 24.09
N LYS A 266 20.37 -13.30 24.82
CA LYS A 266 21.41 -14.33 24.87
C LYS A 266 20.70 -15.66 25.17
N ASP A 267 20.84 -16.60 24.23
CA ASP A 267 20.39 -17.98 24.33
C ASP A 267 18.88 -18.22 24.25
N THR A 268 18.29 -18.12 23.04
CA THR A 268 17.13 -19.00 22.70
C THR A 268 17.01 -19.11 21.18
N TYR A 269 16.99 -20.32 20.67
CA TYR A 269 16.75 -20.66 19.26
C TYR A 269 15.34 -20.21 18.86
N LEU A 270 15.24 -19.17 18.05
CA LEU A 270 13.94 -18.62 17.61
C LEU A 270 13.75 -18.71 16.10
N CYS A 271 12.63 -19.23 15.80
CA CYS A 271 11.95 -19.40 14.53
C CYS A 271 12.21 -18.30 13.49
N SER A 272 13.29 -18.44 12.75
CA SER A 272 13.48 -17.73 11.49
C SER A 272 12.71 -18.45 10.38
N VAL A 273 11.98 -17.70 9.57
CA VAL A 273 11.55 -18.21 8.27
C VAL A 273 12.81 -18.64 7.53
N ASP A 274 12.93 -19.93 7.22
CA ASP A 274 14.12 -20.47 6.58
C ASP A 274 14.20 -19.94 5.13
N ILE A 275 15.01 -18.90 4.93
CA ILE A 275 15.19 -18.22 3.64
C ILE A 275 15.57 -19.25 2.56
N LYS A 276 16.37 -20.27 2.88
CA LYS A 276 16.75 -21.33 1.94
C LYS A 276 15.54 -22.16 1.52
N LYS A 277 14.60 -22.43 2.43
CA LYS A 277 13.35 -23.12 2.09
C LYS A 277 12.46 -22.25 1.21
N VAL A 278 12.41 -20.95 1.45
CA VAL A 278 11.63 -20.01 0.61
C VAL A 278 12.21 -19.96 -0.81
N GLU A 279 13.52 -19.87 -0.97
CA GLU A 279 14.19 -19.85 -2.27
C GLU A 279 13.97 -21.18 -3.03
N LEU A 280 14.15 -22.31 -2.35
CA LEU A 280 13.92 -23.63 -2.94
C LEU A 280 12.44 -23.83 -3.35
N PHE A 281 11.51 -23.32 -2.57
CA PHE A 281 10.08 -23.34 -2.87
C PHE A 281 9.76 -22.51 -4.11
N LYS A 282 10.34 -21.30 -4.24
CA LYS A 282 10.21 -20.44 -5.42
C LYS A 282 10.74 -21.13 -6.68
N GLU A 283 11.93 -21.69 -6.64
CA GLU A 283 12.53 -22.41 -7.78
C GLU A 283 11.65 -23.56 -8.24
N ASN A 284 11.13 -24.37 -7.32
CA ASN A 284 10.26 -25.49 -7.63
C ASN A 284 8.88 -25.08 -8.17
N PHE A 285 8.39 -23.87 -7.82
CA PHE A 285 7.10 -23.35 -8.28
C PHE A 285 7.20 -22.71 -9.66
N ILE A 286 8.31 -22.03 -9.95
CA ILE A 286 8.57 -21.39 -11.27
C ILE A 286 8.82 -22.44 -12.34
N ASN A 287 9.53 -23.52 -12.00
CA ASN A 287 9.89 -24.60 -12.95
C ASN A 287 8.73 -25.57 -13.27
N ARG A 288 7.54 -25.39 -12.69
CA ARG A 288 6.32 -26.20 -12.97
C ARG A 288 5.30 -25.47 -13.85
N LYS A 289 5.66 -24.33 -14.43
CA LYS A 289 4.92 -23.65 -15.51
C LYS A 289 5.71 -23.89 -16.80
#